data_52c62cedbc173cfaf54e0405da2640f7
#
_entry.id   52c62cedbc173cfaf54e0405da2640f7
#
_cell.length_a   1.000
_cell.length_b   1.000
_cell.length_c   1.000
_cell.angle_alpha   90.00
_cell.angle_beta   90.00
_cell.angle_gamma   90.00
#
_symmetry.space_group_name_H-M   'P 1'
#
loop_
_entity.id
_entity.type
_entity.pdbx_description
1 polymer ?
#
loop_
_entity_poly.entity_id
_entity_poly.type
_entity_poly.pdbx_seq_one_letter_code
_entity_poly.pdbx_strand_id
1 'polypeptide(L)'
;MGKDVIFNKTQTIERCIERINSVYADDANNLKDYTKQDSIILNIQRACEAAIDLAMHLVSEKKLGIPQNSRDAFEVLYSNKLIEEKLMNNLKAMVGFRNIAVHDYKSINLKIVEMIIKNHMDDFKEFTYEINKLI
;
A
#
# COMPACT_ATOMS: atom_id res chain seq x y z
N MET A 1 20.90 3.34 9.04
CA MET A 1 19.90 4.33 8.61
C MET A 1 18.82 3.71 7.73
N GLY A 2 19.20 3.06 6.60
CA GLY A 2 18.22 2.44 5.69
C GLY A 2 17.35 1.37 6.33
N LYS A 3 17.95 0.55 7.21
CA LYS A 3 17.20 -0.53 7.88
C LYS A 3 16.11 0.00 8.81
N ASP A 4 16.34 1.15 9.44
CA ASP A 4 15.36 1.75 10.35
C ASP A 4 14.12 2.23 9.59
N VAL A 5 14.31 2.84 8.42
CA VAL A 5 13.21 3.29 7.56
C VAL A 5 12.41 2.09 7.10
N ILE A 6 13.07 1.05 6.60
CA ILE A 6 12.42 -0.17 6.11
C ILE A 6 11.62 -0.82 7.24
N PHE A 7 12.22 -0.97 8.42
CA PHE A 7 11.56 -1.56 9.57
C PHE A 7 10.32 -0.76 9.98
N ASN A 8 10.45 0.56 10.10
CA ASN A 8 9.34 1.42 10.52
C ASN A 8 8.18 1.39 9.53
N LYS A 9 8.47 1.47 8.23
CA LYS A 9 7.41 1.46 7.20
C LYS A 9 6.76 0.09 7.09
N THR A 10 7.53 -0.98 7.22
CA THR A 10 7.00 -2.35 7.24
C THR A 10 6.04 -2.53 8.42
N GLN A 11 6.43 -2.05 9.61
CA GLN A 11 5.55 -2.11 10.78
C GLN A 11 4.27 -1.29 10.59
N THR A 12 4.38 -0.12 9.96
CA THR A 12 3.21 0.70 9.66
C THR A 12 2.23 -0.06 8.77
N ILE A 13 2.73 -0.69 7.72
CA ILE A 13 1.90 -1.49 6.80
C ILE A 13 1.23 -2.63 7.56
N GLU A 14 1.98 -3.37 8.36
CA GLU A 14 1.43 -4.50 9.13
C GLU A 14 0.33 -4.05 10.09
N ARG A 15 0.54 -2.95 10.81
CA ARG A 15 -0.48 -2.41 11.73
C ARG A 15 -1.73 -1.95 10.99
N CYS A 16 -1.55 -1.34 9.81
CA CYS A 16 -2.69 -0.93 8.99
C CYS A 16 -3.51 -2.14 8.55
N ILE A 17 -2.84 -3.21 8.10
CA ILE A 17 -3.53 -4.44 7.68
C ILE A 17 -4.27 -5.07 8.85
N GLU A 18 -3.65 -5.15 10.02
CA GLU A 18 -4.29 -5.68 11.21
C GLU A 18 -5.54 -4.88 11.59
N ARG A 19 -5.46 -3.55 11.54
CA ARG A 19 -6.59 -2.69 11.85
C ARG A 19 -7.71 -2.87 10.83
N ILE A 20 -7.38 -2.95 9.55
CA ILE A 20 -8.37 -3.18 8.48
C ILE A 20 -9.09 -4.48 8.74
N ASN A 21 -8.37 -5.57 8.98
CA ASN A 21 -8.96 -6.87 9.21
C ASN A 21 -9.81 -6.91 10.48
N SER A 22 -9.35 -6.26 11.55
CA SER A 22 -10.06 -6.18 12.82
C SER A 22 -11.38 -5.42 12.69
N VAL A 23 -11.37 -4.28 11.98
CA VAL A 23 -12.57 -3.45 11.82
C VAL A 23 -13.55 -4.06 10.83
N TYR A 24 -13.04 -4.61 9.72
CA TYR A 24 -13.88 -5.27 8.72
C TYR A 24 -14.49 -6.56 9.27
N ALA A 25 -13.72 -7.34 10.02
CA ALA A 25 -14.15 -8.56 10.68
C ALA A 25 -14.88 -9.54 9.75
N ASP A 26 -14.43 -9.60 8.50
CA ASP A 26 -14.99 -10.47 7.46
C ASP A 26 -16.50 -10.31 7.27
N ASP A 27 -17.00 -9.08 7.46
CA ASP A 27 -18.42 -8.75 7.32
C ASP A 27 -18.59 -7.46 6.54
N ALA A 28 -19.08 -7.57 5.31
CA ALA A 28 -19.27 -6.42 4.42
C ALA A 28 -20.22 -5.36 4.99
N ASN A 29 -21.09 -5.72 5.94
CA ASN A 29 -21.98 -4.74 6.59
C ASN A 29 -21.17 -3.72 7.40
N ASN A 30 -19.97 -4.05 7.84
CA ASN A 30 -19.11 -3.11 8.55
C ASN A 30 -18.68 -1.92 7.66
N LEU A 31 -18.70 -2.08 6.35
CA LEU A 31 -18.42 -0.97 5.43
C LEU A 31 -19.58 0.03 5.35
N LYS A 32 -20.76 -0.32 5.84
CA LYS A 32 -21.92 0.57 5.88
C LYS A 32 -21.95 1.45 7.13
N ASP A 33 -21.18 1.09 8.14
CA ASP A 33 -21.00 1.90 9.35
C ASP A 33 -19.95 2.97 9.05
N TYR A 34 -20.32 4.24 9.14
CA TYR A 34 -19.42 5.33 8.74
C TYR A 34 -18.12 5.37 9.52
N THR A 35 -18.16 5.10 10.82
CA THR A 35 -16.95 5.09 11.66
C THR A 35 -15.99 3.99 11.21
N LYS A 36 -16.53 2.79 10.98
CA LYS A 36 -15.73 1.65 10.52
C LYS A 36 -15.24 1.86 9.09
N GLN A 37 -16.09 2.38 8.23
CA GLN A 37 -15.75 2.73 6.86
C GLN A 37 -14.56 3.69 6.82
N ASP A 38 -14.64 4.76 7.60
CA ASP A 38 -13.57 5.77 7.64
C ASP A 38 -12.28 5.18 8.16
N SER A 39 -12.34 4.34 9.21
CA SER A 39 -11.17 3.68 9.75
C SER A 39 -10.51 2.77 8.71
N ILE A 40 -11.30 1.97 8.00
CA ILE A 40 -10.79 1.05 6.97
C ILE A 40 -10.13 1.83 5.85
N ILE A 41 -10.80 2.83 5.31
CA ILE A 41 -10.28 3.62 4.18
C ILE A 41 -9.00 4.36 4.59
N LEU A 42 -8.98 4.96 5.77
CA LEU A 42 -7.79 5.65 6.26
C LEU A 42 -6.60 4.69 6.40
N ASN A 43 -6.84 3.48 6.88
CA ASN A 43 -5.75 2.51 7.05
C ASN A 43 -5.27 1.95 5.70
N ILE A 44 -6.13 1.79 4.71
CA ILE A 44 -5.71 1.46 3.35
C ILE A 44 -4.83 2.59 2.80
N GLN A 45 -5.25 3.83 2.95
CA GLN A 45 -4.49 5.00 2.54
C GLN A 45 -3.09 5.02 3.17
N ARG A 46 -3.02 4.80 4.48
CA ARG A 46 -1.76 4.80 5.22
C ARG A 46 -0.84 3.66 4.78
N ALA A 47 -1.39 2.48 4.52
CA ALA A 47 -0.61 1.36 4.02
C ALA A 47 -0.02 1.68 2.63
N CYS A 48 -0.81 2.31 1.76
CA CYS A 48 -0.33 2.75 0.45
C CYS A 48 0.80 3.78 0.58
N GLU A 49 0.63 4.76 1.47
CA GLU A 49 1.64 5.79 1.68
C GLU A 49 2.94 5.22 2.21
N ALA A 50 2.86 4.26 3.14
CA ALA A 50 4.05 3.59 3.65
C ALA A 50 4.75 2.76 2.56
N ALA A 51 3.98 2.11 1.70
CA ALA A 51 4.55 1.36 0.57
C ALA A 51 5.24 2.28 -0.43
N ILE A 52 4.65 3.45 -0.71
CA ILE A 52 5.27 4.47 -1.56
C ILE A 52 6.59 4.95 -0.95
N ASP A 53 6.58 5.24 0.35
CA ASP A 53 7.78 5.71 1.05
C ASP A 53 8.88 4.66 1.00
N LEU A 54 8.53 3.38 1.17
CA LEU A 54 9.50 2.28 1.03
C LEU A 54 10.10 2.22 -0.36
N ALA A 55 9.25 2.30 -1.39
CA ALA A 55 9.70 2.26 -2.78
C ALA A 55 10.65 3.42 -3.08
N MET A 56 10.26 4.64 -2.69
CA MET A 56 11.09 5.83 -2.89
C MET A 56 12.44 5.71 -2.16
N HIS A 57 12.42 5.22 -0.93
CA HIS A 57 13.62 5.04 -0.14
C HIS A 57 14.59 4.06 -0.82
N LEU A 58 14.08 2.93 -1.30
CA LEU A 58 14.91 1.92 -1.97
C LEU A 58 15.51 2.41 -3.26
N VAL A 59 14.69 3.10 -4.07
CA VAL A 59 15.17 3.66 -5.33
C VAL A 59 16.30 4.64 -5.08
N SER A 60 16.18 5.47 -4.05
CA SER A 60 17.22 6.42 -3.66
C SER A 60 18.46 5.72 -3.11
N GLU A 61 18.27 4.82 -2.15
CA GLU A 61 19.40 4.16 -1.47
C GLU A 61 20.21 3.30 -2.43
N LYS A 62 19.54 2.58 -3.32
CA LYS A 62 20.21 1.72 -4.31
C LYS A 62 20.61 2.46 -5.57
N LYS A 63 20.33 3.76 -5.65
CA LYS A 63 20.68 4.62 -6.79
C LYS A 63 20.14 4.08 -8.12
N LEU A 64 18.86 3.68 -8.10
CA LEU A 64 18.22 3.07 -9.27
C LEU A 64 17.67 4.09 -10.24
N GLY A 65 17.59 5.37 -9.87
CA GLY A 65 17.07 6.42 -10.71
C GLY A 65 16.34 7.49 -9.89
N ILE A 66 15.66 8.38 -10.57
CA ILE A 66 14.88 9.45 -9.96
C ILE A 66 13.43 9.27 -10.41
N PRO A 67 12.54 8.75 -9.53
CA PRO A 67 11.14 8.59 -9.89
C PRO A 67 10.47 9.92 -10.14
N GLN A 68 9.64 9.99 -11.17
CA GLN A 68 8.89 11.20 -11.50
C GLN A 68 7.64 11.37 -10.64
N ASN A 69 7.14 10.27 -10.07
CA ASN A 69 5.94 10.25 -9.23
C ASN A 69 5.92 8.94 -8.45
N SER A 70 4.88 8.76 -7.61
CA SER A 70 4.75 7.57 -6.76
C SER A 70 4.65 6.27 -7.56
N ARG A 71 3.90 6.27 -8.65
CA ARG A 71 3.77 5.07 -9.50
C ARG A 71 5.09 4.70 -10.14
N ASP A 72 5.86 5.69 -10.56
CA ASP A 72 7.16 5.48 -11.21
C ASP A 72 8.15 4.78 -10.27
N ALA A 73 8.07 5.03 -8.96
CA ALA A 73 8.92 4.34 -8.00
C ALA A 73 8.75 2.82 -8.08
N PHE A 74 7.50 2.34 -8.21
CA PHE A 74 7.24 0.91 -8.36
C PHE A 74 7.72 0.39 -9.72
N GLU A 75 7.59 1.19 -10.78
CA GLU A 75 8.11 0.81 -12.09
C GLU A 75 9.63 0.67 -12.08
N VAL A 76 10.33 1.56 -11.39
CA VAL A 76 11.78 1.47 -11.25
C VAL A 76 12.19 0.20 -10.51
N LEU A 77 11.48 -0.17 -9.43
CA LEU A 77 11.75 -1.42 -8.72
C LEU A 77 11.54 -2.63 -9.64
N TYR A 78 10.47 -2.65 -10.42
CA TYR A 78 10.20 -3.71 -11.36
C TYR A 78 11.29 -3.79 -12.45
N SER A 79 11.68 -2.65 -13.02
CA SER A 79 12.71 -2.60 -14.08
C SER A 79 14.05 -3.13 -13.59
N ASN A 80 14.31 -3.05 -12.29
CA ASN A 80 15.53 -3.58 -11.67
C ASN A 80 15.32 -4.97 -11.07
N LYS A 81 14.23 -5.64 -11.40
CA LYS A 81 13.91 -7.03 -11.03
C LYS A 81 13.77 -7.24 -9.52
N LEU A 82 13.41 -6.20 -8.78
CA LEU A 82 13.21 -6.30 -7.34
C LEU A 82 11.80 -6.73 -6.97
N ILE A 83 10.83 -6.49 -7.84
CA ILE A 83 9.45 -6.96 -7.71
C ILE A 83 8.95 -7.46 -9.06
N GLU A 84 7.92 -8.31 -9.04
CA GLU A 84 7.33 -8.83 -10.27
C GLU A 84 6.29 -7.86 -10.86
N GLU A 85 5.98 -8.04 -12.14
CA GLU A 85 5.09 -7.16 -12.88
C GLU A 85 3.69 -7.08 -12.26
N LYS A 86 3.14 -8.24 -11.86
CA LYS A 86 1.81 -8.27 -11.26
C LYS A 86 1.77 -7.44 -9.98
N LEU A 87 2.77 -7.59 -9.13
CA LEU A 87 2.85 -6.81 -7.89
C LEU A 87 2.99 -5.32 -8.20
N MET A 88 3.85 -4.96 -9.15
CA MET A 88 4.01 -3.58 -9.60
C MET A 88 2.67 -2.99 -10.03
N ASN A 89 1.94 -3.69 -10.90
CA ASN A 89 0.66 -3.20 -11.41
C ASN A 89 -0.37 -3.02 -10.29
N ASN A 90 -0.42 -3.97 -9.35
CA ASN A 90 -1.35 -3.88 -8.22
C ASN A 90 -1.00 -2.71 -7.31
N LEU A 91 0.27 -2.49 -7.01
CA LEU A 91 0.70 -1.36 -6.19
C LEU A 91 0.45 -0.01 -6.88
N LYS A 92 0.64 0.05 -8.19
CA LYS A 92 0.29 1.26 -8.96
C LYS A 92 -1.21 1.56 -8.89
N ALA A 93 -2.05 0.53 -8.96
CA ALA A 93 -3.50 0.70 -8.80
C ALA A 93 -3.85 1.22 -7.40
N MET A 94 -3.13 0.77 -6.38
CA MET A 94 -3.33 1.25 -5.02
C MET A 94 -2.96 2.72 -4.86
N VAL A 95 -1.96 3.21 -5.61
CA VAL A 95 -1.65 4.65 -5.64
C VAL A 95 -2.87 5.44 -6.15
N GLY A 96 -3.54 4.93 -7.17
CA GLY A 96 -4.77 5.55 -7.67
C GLY A 96 -5.85 5.63 -6.60
N PHE A 97 -6.07 4.55 -5.86
CA PHE A 97 -7.03 4.54 -4.75
C PHE A 97 -6.63 5.58 -3.68
N ARG A 98 -5.36 5.61 -3.28
CA ARG A 98 -4.88 6.57 -2.29
C ARG A 98 -5.14 8.01 -2.72
N ASN A 99 -4.93 8.32 -3.99
CA ASN A 99 -5.17 9.67 -4.49
C ASN A 99 -6.64 10.05 -4.39
N ILE A 100 -7.56 9.13 -4.69
CA ILE A 100 -9.00 9.37 -4.54
C ILE A 100 -9.34 9.56 -3.05
N ALA A 101 -8.78 8.73 -2.17
CA ALA A 101 -9.05 8.82 -0.74
C ALA A 101 -8.62 10.18 -0.16
N VAL A 102 -7.50 10.73 -0.64
CA VAL A 102 -6.97 12.01 -0.15
C VAL A 102 -7.70 13.19 -0.79
N HIS A 103 -7.95 13.16 -2.09
CA HIS A 103 -8.39 14.34 -2.83
C HIS A 103 -9.88 14.36 -3.16
N ASP A 104 -10.55 13.21 -3.14
CA ASP A 104 -11.96 13.11 -3.51
C ASP A 104 -12.64 11.96 -2.77
N TYR A 105 -12.61 12.03 -1.46
CA TYR A 105 -13.13 10.98 -0.58
C TYR A 105 -14.57 10.57 -0.93
N LYS A 106 -15.41 11.53 -1.33
CA LYS A 106 -16.81 11.25 -1.66
C LYS A 106 -16.98 10.35 -2.89
N SER A 107 -15.96 10.28 -3.74
CA SER A 107 -16.00 9.45 -4.94
C SER A 107 -15.55 8.01 -4.69
N ILE A 108 -15.21 7.65 -3.45
CA ILE A 108 -14.79 6.28 -3.13
C ILE A 108 -15.95 5.32 -3.35
N ASN A 109 -15.66 4.27 -4.12
CA ASN A 109 -16.61 3.19 -4.38
C ASN A 109 -16.37 2.08 -3.35
N LEU A 110 -17.37 1.80 -2.52
CA LEU A 110 -17.25 0.80 -1.44
C LEU A 110 -17.05 -0.62 -1.97
N LYS A 111 -17.49 -0.92 -3.18
CA LYS A 111 -17.23 -2.22 -3.80
C LYS A 111 -15.73 -2.39 -4.09
N ILE A 112 -15.06 -1.31 -4.46
CA ILE A 112 -13.62 -1.32 -4.67
C ILE A 112 -12.90 -1.52 -3.34
N VAL A 113 -13.35 -0.86 -2.27
CA VAL A 113 -12.80 -1.04 -0.93
C VAL A 113 -12.91 -2.51 -0.51
N GLU A 114 -14.07 -3.13 -0.70
CA GLU A 114 -14.28 -4.54 -0.39
C GLU A 114 -13.34 -5.44 -1.19
N MET A 115 -13.18 -5.17 -2.49
CA MET A 115 -12.28 -5.91 -3.35
C MET A 115 -10.83 -5.79 -2.87
N ILE A 116 -10.41 -4.60 -2.45
CA ILE A 116 -9.07 -4.38 -1.90
C ILE A 116 -8.86 -5.24 -0.65
N ILE A 117 -9.82 -5.23 0.27
CA ILE A 117 -9.72 -6.00 1.51
C ILE A 117 -9.62 -7.50 1.21
N LYS A 118 -10.42 -8.00 0.29
CA LYS A 118 -10.49 -9.44 -0.01
C LYS A 118 -9.31 -9.93 -0.86
N ASN A 119 -8.82 -9.11 -1.79
CA ASN A 119 -7.91 -9.59 -2.83
C ASN A 119 -6.55 -8.91 -2.84
N HIS A 120 -6.37 -7.77 -2.16
CA HIS A 120 -5.17 -6.95 -2.30
C HIS A 120 -4.40 -6.68 -1.01
N MET A 121 -4.86 -7.19 0.14
CA MET A 121 -4.06 -7.08 1.36
C MET A 121 -2.77 -7.89 1.24
N ASP A 122 -2.82 -8.99 0.51
CA ASP A 122 -1.63 -9.82 0.28
C ASP A 122 -0.58 -9.12 -0.58
N ASP A 123 -0.97 -8.14 -1.41
CA ASP A 123 0.00 -7.37 -2.19
C ASP A 123 0.95 -6.59 -1.27
N PHE A 124 0.42 -6.00 -0.20
CA PHE A 124 1.25 -5.31 0.78
C PHE A 124 2.19 -6.27 1.50
N LYS A 125 1.70 -7.45 1.85
CA LYS A 125 2.52 -8.48 2.51
C LYS A 125 3.62 -8.99 1.59
N GLU A 126 3.30 -9.23 0.33
CA GLU A 126 4.28 -9.64 -0.68
C GLU A 126 5.33 -8.56 -0.86
N PHE A 127 4.91 -7.30 -0.95
CA PHE A 127 5.83 -6.19 -1.10
C PHE A 127 6.81 -6.10 0.09
N THR A 128 6.31 -6.13 1.31
CA THR A 128 7.17 -6.07 2.50
C THR A 128 8.10 -7.28 2.57
N TYR A 129 7.62 -8.46 2.19
CA TYR A 129 8.44 -9.66 2.11
C TYR A 129 9.60 -9.48 1.12
N GLU A 130 9.31 -9.02 -0.10
CA GLU A 130 10.33 -8.80 -1.11
C GLU A 130 11.35 -7.75 -0.67
N ILE A 131 10.88 -6.66 -0.03
CA ILE A 131 11.76 -5.60 0.46
C ILE A 131 12.69 -6.13 1.56
N ASN A 132 12.15 -6.91 2.50
CA ASN A 132 12.94 -7.44 3.60
C ASN A 132 14.02 -8.44 3.15
N LYS A 133 13.83 -9.07 2.01
CA LYS A 133 14.86 -9.94 1.41
C LYS A 133 16.08 -9.16 0.94
N LEU A 134 15.96 -7.84 0.77
CA LEU A 134 17.04 -6.99 0.27
C LEU A 134 17.94 -6.45 1.37
N ILE A 135 17.62 -6.75 2.63
CA ILE A 135 18.39 -6.29 3.77
C ILE A 135 19.42 -7.32 4.20
#